data_50a3d3f78191853422efbc8adf76e44d
#
_entry.id   50a3d3f78191853422efbc8adf76e44d
#
_cell.length_a   1.000
_cell.length_b   1.000
_cell.length_c   1.000
_cell.angle_alpha   90.00
_cell.angle_beta   90.00
_cell.angle_gamma   90.00
#
_symmetry.space_group_name_H-M   'P 1'
#
loop_
_entity.id
_entity.type
_entity.pdbx_description
1 polymer ?
#
loop_
_entity_poly.entity_id
_entity_poly.type
_entity_poly.pdbx_seq_one_letter_code
_entity_poly.pdbx_strand_id
1 'polypeptide(L)'
;MVDLTGYNRWYAVGLLRGDGMAIRVGRRVKLVGDLRKRVKRVRPRLYDEAVLEKLKPIWAIMDFICGKRLAAILPEVIQILEKYREIELSGEVRTKLLAISATTIDRLLAAERRKWALRGRSGTKPGTLLKHQIPIRTFTEWNENKAGFVEIDMVGHDGGDSSGDYCQTLDVTDVASTWTETEAVINKAQVWVFDALKSIRTRLPFPLLGIDSDNGSEFINNHLLNYCKHEQITFTRGRAGKKNDGCFVEQKNYSVVRRAVGYARYDSLAQLRLLNALYERLRLYTNYFQPVMKLVSRERNGAKVKKKHDEPRTPYQRLMEMPDISPKIKKRLKAEYVTLNPAQLKREITELQAKLLKTVARRRRAQISTTIRQQPGHENRAT
;
A
#
# COMPACT_ATOMS: atom_id res chain seq x y z
N MET A 1 26.88 45.20 -18.63
CA MET A 1 26.88 44.25 -19.75
C MET A 1 25.48 44.20 -20.43
N VAL A 2 24.40 44.04 -19.66
CA VAL A 2 23.02 44.03 -20.22
C VAL A 2 22.74 45.36 -20.97
N ASP A 3 23.05 46.50 -20.34
CA ASP A 3 22.86 47.84 -20.92
C ASP A 3 23.79 48.14 -22.12
N LEU A 4 24.96 47.50 -22.15
CA LEU A 4 25.92 47.67 -23.26
C LEU A 4 25.67 46.76 -24.45
N THR A 5 25.04 45.63 -24.24
CA THR A 5 24.85 44.61 -25.30
C THR A 5 23.43 44.41 -25.72
N GLY A 6 22.46 44.98 -24.97
CA GLY A 6 21.03 44.74 -25.17
C GLY A 6 20.58 43.32 -24.91
N TYR A 7 21.44 42.47 -24.37
CA TYR A 7 21.11 41.05 -24.08
C TYR A 7 20.22 40.94 -22.85
N ASN A 8 19.29 39.98 -22.91
CA ASN A 8 18.57 39.59 -21.70
C ASN A 8 19.52 39.15 -20.61
N ARG A 9 19.21 39.48 -19.34
CA ARG A 9 20.03 39.17 -18.16
C ARG A 9 20.42 37.67 -18.10
N TRP A 10 19.51 36.76 -18.38
CA TRP A 10 19.76 35.32 -18.36
C TRP A 10 20.71 34.87 -19.48
N TYR A 11 20.61 35.49 -20.65
CA TYR A 11 21.50 35.20 -21.78
C TYR A 11 22.91 35.74 -21.48
N ALA A 12 23.02 36.94 -20.93
CA ALA A 12 24.31 37.50 -20.50
C ALA A 12 24.98 36.65 -19.41
N VAL A 13 24.18 36.15 -18.44
CA VAL A 13 24.68 35.22 -17.42
C VAL A 13 25.11 33.88 -18.04
N GLY A 14 24.39 33.41 -19.05
CA GLY A 14 24.75 32.19 -19.80
C GLY A 14 26.08 32.33 -20.54
N LEU A 15 26.29 33.48 -21.18
CA LEU A 15 27.55 33.79 -21.86
C LEU A 15 28.73 33.90 -20.88
N LEU A 16 28.53 34.58 -19.75
CA LEU A 16 29.56 34.71 -18.69
C LEU A 16 29.87 33.36 -18.03
N ARG A 17 28.88 32.49 -17.89
CA ARG A 17 29.07 31.12 -17.40
C ARG A 17 29.72 30.21 -18.45
N GLY A 18 29.55 30.52 -19.71
CA GLY A 18 30.25 29.88 -20.82
C GLY A 18 31.71 30.33 -21.01
N ASP A 19 32.14 31.32 -20.24
CA ASP A 19 33.54 31.73 -20.19
C ASP A 19 34.42 30.55 -19.83
N GLY A 20 35.38 30.22 -20.68
CA GLY A 20 36.21 29.02 -20.55
C GLY A 20 35.75 27.83 -21.41
N MET A 21 34.57 27.89 -22.07
CA MET A 21 34.16 26.85 -23.02
C MET A 21 34.69 27.15 -24.42
N ALA A 22 35.17 26.11 -25.09
CA ALA A 22 35.54 26.19 -26.50
C ALA A 22 34.28 25.96 -27.36
N ILE A 23 33.80 26.98 -28.04
CA ILE A 23 32.67 26.88 -28.98
C ILE A 23 33.20 26.93 -30.40
N ARG A 24 32.87 25.92 -31.22
CA ARG A 24 33.25 25.91 -32.63
C ARG A 24 32.14 26.61 -33.42
N VAL A 25 32.44 27.79 -33.96
CA VAL A 25 31.48 28.66 -34.69
C VAL A 25 31.61 28.47 -36.22
N GLY A 26 32.28 27.45 -36.69
CA GLY A 26 32.45 27.12 -38.08
C GLY A 26 33.61 26.18 -38.31
N ARG A 27 33.88 25.85 -39.57
CA ARG A 27 34.94 24.87 -39.92
C ARG A 27 36.36 25.32 -39.46
N ARG A 28 36.61 26.63 -39.27
CA ARG A 28 37.92 27.17 -38.96
C ARG A 28 37.95 28.10 -37.73
N VAL A 29 36.83 28.43 -37.08
CA VAL A 29 36.79 29.37 -35.96
C VAL A 29 36.42 28.62 -34.69
N LYS A 30 37.31 28.63 -33.72
CA LYS A 30 37.10 28.11 -32.37
C LYS A 30 37.18 29.30 -31.42
N LEU A 31 36.05 29.62 -30.78
CA LEU A 31 36.02 30.56 -29.68
C LEU A 31 36.40 29.84 -28.40
N VAL A 32 37.45 30.27 -27.72
CA VAL A 32 37.91 29.70 -26.46
C VAL A 32 37.73 30.77 -25.41
N GLY A 33 36.88 30.53 -24.44
CA GLY A 33 36.80 31.36 -23.26
C GLY A 33 37.95 31.09 -22.27
N ASP A 34 37.78 31.40 -20.98
CA ASP A 34 38.80 31.18 -19.95
C ASP A 34 39.22 29.69 -19.90
N LEU A 35 40.52 29.43 -20.06
CA LEU A 35 41.14 28.10 -20.02
C LEU A 35 41.19 27.47 -18.61
N ARG A 36 40.70 28.14 -17.58
CA ARG A 36 40.67 27.59 -16.23
C ARG A 36 39.81 26.35 -16.20
N LYS A 37 40.40 25.19 -16.12
CA LYS A 37 39.70 23.94 -15.87
C LYS A 37 38.87 24.04 -14.60
N ARG A 38 37.55 24.05 -14.69
CA ARG A 38 36.67 23.89 -13.52
C ARG A 38 37.01 22.55 -12.85
N VAL A 39 37.75 22.63 -11.75
CA VAL A 39 37.94 21.46 -10.89
C VAL A 39 36.55 21.09 -10.34
N LYS A 40 35.97 20.00 -10.79
CA LYS A 40 34.78 19.43 -10.18
C LYS A 40 35.16 19.06 -8.74
N ARG A 41 34.76 19.87 -7.78
CA ARG A 41 34.87 19.48 -6.36
C ARG A 41 33.99 18.26 -6.13
N VAL A 42 34.61 17.11 -6.07
CA VAL A 42 33.95 15.87 -5.67
C VAL A 42 33.75 15.97 -4.16
N ARG A 43 32.51 16.29 -3.76
CA ARG A 43 32.14 16.20 -2.33
C ARG A 43 32.05 14.72 -1.96
N PRO A 44 32.72 14.27 -0.89
CA PRO A 44 32.58 12.92 -0.42
C PRO A 44 31.09 12.64 -0.11
N ARG A 45 30.61 11.49 -0.50
CA ARG A 45 29.22 11.10 -0.23
C ARG A 45 29.10 10.69 1.23
N LEU A 46 28.33 11.43 2.02
CA LEU A 46 28.02 11.07 3.41
C LEU A 46 27.35 9.68 3.51
N TYR A 47 26.44 9.39 2.57
CA TYR A 47 25.76 8.12 2.44
C TYR A 47 26.40 7.34 1.28
N ASP A 48 27.30 6.46 1.64
CA ASP A 48 28.13 5.65 0.76
C ASP A 48 27.48 4.29 0.43
N GLU A 49 28.22 3.40 -0.23
CA GLU A 49 27.75 2.07 -0.60
C GLU A 49 27.47 1.20 0.65
N ALA A 50 28.26 1.35 1.72
CA ALA A 50 28.04 0.58 2.96
C ALA A 50 26.67 0.90 3.58
N VAL A 51 26.24 2.17 3.57
CA VAL A 51 24.89 2.57 3.99
C VAL A 51 23.83 1.98 3.07
N LEU A 52 24.05 2.02 1.75
CA LEU A 52 23.09 1.49 0.77
C LEU A 52 22.90 -0.02 0.89
N GLU A 53 23.98 -0.78 1.09
CA GLU A 53 23.94 -2.23 1.29
C GLU A 53 23.09 -2.61 2.51
N LYS A 54 23.18 -1.88 3.60
CA LYS A 54 22.35 -2.13 4.80
C LYS A 54 20.92 -1.58 4.68
N LEU A 55 20.73 -0.52 3.92
CA LEU A 55 19.39 0.05 3.66
C LEU A 55 18.52 -0.85 2.77
N LYS A 56 19.10 -1.51 1.76
CA LYS A 56 18.37 -2.39 0.82
C LYS A 56 17.59 -3.51 1.52
N PRO A 57 18.19 -4.35 2.39
CA PRO A 57 17.45 -5.42 3.08
C PRO A 57 16.39 -4.85 4.02
N ILE A 58 16.64 -3.77 4.75
CA ILE A 58 15.63 -3.12 5.59
C ILE A 58 14.44 -2.67 4.74
N TRP A 59 14.71 -2.02 3.59
CA TRP A 59 13.67 -1.59 2.67
C TRP A 59 12.87 -2.76 2.07
N ALA A 60 13.50 -3.89 1.77
CA ALA A 60 12.82 -5.10 1.32
C ALA A 60 11.96 -5.74 2.43
N ILE A 61 12.48 -5.81 3.67
CA ILE A 61 11.71 -6.22 4.85
C ILE A 61 10.47 -5.34 5.01
N MET A 62 10.59 -4.03 4.77
CA MET A 62 9.50 -3.05 4.86
C MET A 62 8.62 -2.96 3.60
N ASP A 63 8.68 -3.96 2.71
CA ASP A 63 7.86 -4.07 1.49
C ASP A 63 8.00 -2.88 0.54
N PHE A 64 9.23 -2.41 0.33
CA PHE A 64 9.58 -1.40 -0.68
C PHE A 64 8.82 -0.07 -0.53
N ILE A 65 8.46 0.34 0.68
CA ILE A 65 7.76 1.60 0.95
C ILE A 65 8.58 2.82 0.53
N CYS A 66 7.92 3.98 0.33
CA CYS A 66 8.59 5.22 -0.04
C CYS A 66 9.44 5.78 1.11
N GLY A 67 10.42 6.64 0.78
CA GLY A 67 11.36 7.20 1.73
C GLY A 67 10.69 7.92 2.90
N LYS A 68 9.57 8.63 2.68
CA LYS A 68 8.82 9.29 3.76
C LYS A 68 8.31 8.30 4.81
N ARG A 69 7.73 7.20 4.36
CA ARG A 69 7.20 6.15 5.25
C ARG A 69 8.34 5.39 5.93
N LEU A 70 9.42 5.10 5.17
CA LEU A 70 10.55 4.36 5.71
C LEU A 70 11.30 5.19 6.77
N ALA A 71 11.61 6.46 6.49
CA ALA A 71 12.32 7.33 7.43
C ALA A 71 11.59 7.45 8.78
N ALA A 72 10.25 7.50 8.77
CA ALA A 72 9.46 7.64 9.98
C ALA A 72 9.55 6.42 10.92
N ILE A 73 9.67 5.22 10.37
CA ILE A 73 9.71 3.98 11.18
C ILE A 73 11.12 3.40 11.32
N LEU A 74 12.08 3.88 10.54
CA LEU A 74 13.43 3.33 10.48
C LEU A 74 14.12 3.20 11.84
N PRO A 75 14.02 4.19 12.77
CA PRO A 75 14.64 4.06 14.08
C PRO A 75 14.10 2.87 14.89
N GLU A 76 12.78 2.66 14.89
CA GLU A 76 12.15 1.54 15.59
C GLU A 76 12.48 0.19 14.93
N VAL A 77 12.40 0.14 13.61
CA VAL A 77 12.68 -1.08 12.84
C VAL A 77 14.13 -1.52 13.02
N ILE A 78 15.10 -0.59 12.98
CA ILE A 78 16.52 -0.93 13.24
C ILE A 78 16.67 -1.59 14.60
N GLN A 79 16.10 -1.00 15.67
CA GLN A 79 16.19 -1.56 17.03
C GLN A 79 15.61 -2.98 17.11
N ILE A 80 14.47 -3.22 16.46
CA ILE A 80 13.83 -4.54 16.44
C ILE A 80 14.69 -5.54 15.67
N LEU A 81 15.19 -5.17 14.50
CA LEU A 81 16.01 -6.06 13.68
C LEU A 81 17.35 -6.38 14.34
N GLU A 82 17.98 -5.43 15.04
CA GLU A 82 19.17 -5.69 15.86
C GLU A 82 18.87 -6.63 17.03
N LYS A 83 17.74 -6.40 17.75
CA LYS A 83 17.27 -7.26 18.85
C LYS A 83 17.13 -8.73 18.43
N TYR A 84 16.58 -8.96 17.24
CA TYR A 84 16.37 -10.30 16.70
C TYR A 84 17.56 -10.83 15.87
N ARG A 85 18.68 -10.09 15.83
CA ARG A 85 19.89 -10.44 15.05
C ARG A 85 19.63 -10.63 13.56
N GLU A 86 18.67 -9.89 13.03
CA GLU A 86 18.33 -9.91 11.59
C GLU A 86 19.27 -9.00 10.76
N ILE A 87 19.88 -8.02 11.41
CA ILE A 87 20.88 -7.13 10.82
C ILE A 87 22.02 -6.86 11.81
N GLU A 88 23.21 -6.65 11.25
CA GLU A 88 24.38 -6.17 11.96
C GLU A 88 24.82 -4.86 11.34
N LEU A 89 24.91 -3.80 12.15
CA LEU A 89 25.31 -2.45 11.74
C LEU A 89 26.56 -2.02 12.50
N SER A 90 27.53 -1.48 11.78
CA SER A 90 28.60 -0.72 12.42
C SER A 90 28.05 0.57 13.04
N GLY A 91 28.69 1.07 14.10
CA GLY A 91 28.22 2.30 14.78
C GLY A 91 28.07 3.49 13.83
N GLU A 92 28.99 3.64 12.87
CA GLU A 92 28.94 4.69 11.85
C GLU A 92 27.73 4.53 10.91
N VAL A 93 27.52 3.33 10.34
CA VAL A 93 26.38 3.06 9.44
C VAL A 93 25.05 3.21 10.19
N ARG A 94 24.99 2.75 11.43
CA ARG A 94 23.81 2.92 12.28
C ARG A 94 23.47 4.40 12.49
N THR A 95 24.43 5.21 12.86
CA THR A 95 24.25 6.67 13.04
C THR A 95 23.79 7.34 11.75
N LYS A 96 24.39 7.00 10.62
CA LYS A 96 23.98 7.49 9.30
C LYS A 96 22.55 7.09 8.96
N LEU A 97 22.14 5.82 9.18
CA LEU A 97 20.79 5.36 8.92
C LEU A 97 19.73 6.02 9.82
N LEU A 98 20.06 6.32 11.08
CA LEU A 98 19.14 7.03 11.98
C LEU A 98 18.95 8.51 11.60
N ALA A 99 19.93 9.11 10.94
CA ALA A 99 19.90 10.52 10.51
C ALA A 99 19.48 10.72 9.04
N ILE A 100 19.22 9.62 8.29
CA ILE A 100 18.96 9.70 6.86
C ILE A 100 17.60 10.35 6.55
N SER A 101 17.58 11.32 5.64
CA SER A 101 16.32 11.95 5.22
C SER A 101 15.53 11.10 4.23
N ALA A 102 14.20 11.26 4.23
CA ALA A 102 13.29 10.60 3.29
C ALA A 102 13.71 10.78 1.82
N THR A 103 14.11 11.99 1.43
CA THR A 103 14.55 12.29 0.07
C THR A 103 15.85 11.57 -0.28
N THR A 104 16.77 11.45 0.69
CA THR A 104 18.02 10.70 0.48
C THR A 104 17.75 9.21 0.31
N ILE A 105 16.85 8.63 1.11
CA ILE A 105 16.38 7.23 0.95
C ILE A 105 15.83 7.01 -0.46
N ASP A 106 14.89 7.86 -0.90
CA ASP A 106 14.28 7.73 -2.24
C ASP A 106 15.32 7.84 -3.37
N ARG A 107 16.31 8.73 -3.21
CA ARG A 107 17.41 8.92 -4.17
C ARG A 107 18.34 7.71 -4.22
N LEU A 108 18.76 7.18 -3.09
CA LEU A 108 19.64 6.01 -3.00
C LEU A 108 18.97 4.76 -3.58
N LEU A 109 17.68 4.56 -3.29
CA LEU A 109 16.92 3.39 -3.72
C LEU A 109 16.29 3.54 -5.11
N ALA A 110 16.48 4.66 -5.81
CA ALA A 110 15.81 4.93 -7.09
C ALA A 110 16.11 3.88 -8.17
N ALA A 111 17.36 3.40 -8.26
CA ALA A 111 17.76 2.38 -9.22
C ALA A 111 17.11 1.03 -8.91
N GLU A 112 17.10 0.63 -7.63
CA GLU A 112 16.49 -0.62 -7.19
C GLU A 112 14.96 -0.59 -7.38
N ARG A 113 14.30 0.53 -7.07
CA ARG A 113 12.85 0.69 -7.22
C ARG A 113 12.36 0.47 -8.65
N ARG A 114 13.15 0.90 -9.66
CA ARG A 114 12.81 0.69 -11.09
C ARG A 114 12.70 -0.79 -11.48
N LYS A 115 13.45 -1.67 -10.81
CA LYS A 115 13.43 -3.12 -11.07
C LYS A 115 12.13 -3.78 -10.61
N TRP A 116 11.41 -3.18 -9.64
CA TRP A 116 10.25 -3.78 -8.96
C TRP A 116 8.90 -3.13 -9.27
N ALA A 117 8.81 -2.29 -10.32
CA ALA A 117 7.57 -1.58 -10.69
C ALA A 117 6.55 -2.51 -11.37
N LEU A 118 5.36 -2.68 -10.77
CA LEU A 118 4.24 -3.48 -11.28
C LEU A 118 3.07 -2.58 -11.74
N ARG A 119 2.28 -3.04 -12.74
CA ARG A 119 1.09 -2.36 -13.26
C ARG A 119 -0.17 -3.23 -13.06
N GLY A 120 -1.34 -2.64 -12.68
CA GLY A 120 -2.59 -3.32 -12.36
C GLY A 120 -3.83 -2.82 -13.12
N ARG A 121 -4.97 -3.57 -13.05
CA ARG A 121 -6.29 -3.29 -13.67
C ARG A 121 -7.41 -3.43 -12.64
N SER A 122 -8.59 -2.77 -12.86
CA SER A 122 -9.77 -2.85 -11.96
C SER A 122 -11.11 -2.98 -12.71
N GLY A 123 -12.16 -3.51 -12.05
CA GLY A 123 -13.55 -3.54 -12.52
C GLY A 123 -14.56 -4.02 -11.46
N THR A 124 -15.66 -3.26 -11.22
CA THR A 124 -16.77 -3.58 -10.29
C THR A 124 -18.12 -3.04 -10.78
N LYS A 125 -19.27 -3.66 -10.34
CA LYS A 125 -20.66 -3.26 -10.68
C LYS A 125 -21.49 -3.01 -9.40
N PRO A 126 -22.43 -2.02 -9.34
CA PRO A 126 -23.19 -1.66 -8.13
C PRO A 126 -24.50 -2.44 -7.93
N GLY A 127 -24.89 -2.66 -6.66
CA GLY A 127 -26.15 -3.27 -6.22
C GLY A 127 -27.31 -2.24 -6.06
N THR A 128 -28.58 -2.72 -6.03
CA THR A 128 -29.78 -1.84 -6.06
C THR A 128 -30.78 -2.01 -4.93
N LEU A 129 -30.65 -3.04 -4.06
CA LEU A 129 -31.61 -3.36 -3.00
C LEU A 129 -31.43 -2.51 -1.74
N LEU A 130 -32.53 -2.12 -1.07
CA LEU A 130 -32.58 -1.42 0.24
C LEU A 130 -31.89 -0.05 0.35
N LYS A 131 -31.48 0.58 -0.72
CA LYS A 131 -30.77 1.89 -0.70
C LYS A 131 -31.49 3.00 0.08
N HIS A 132 -32.81 2.97 0.14
CA HIS A 132 -33.61 4.00 0.81
C HIS A 132 -33.66 3.91 2.33
N GLN A 133 -33.28 2.77 2.93
CA GLN A 133 -33.33 2.54 4.37
C GLN A 133 -32.01 2.79 5.09
N ILE A 134 -30.91 2.91 4.34
CA ILE A 134 -29.57 3.12 4.89
C ILE A 134 -29.15 4.55 4.61
N PRO A 135 -28.82 5.36 5.63
CA PRO A 135 -28.37 6.74 5.46
C PRO A 135 -27.12 6.81 4.59
N ILE A 136 -27.06 7.86 3.75
CA ILE A 136 -25.85 8.17 2.96
C ILE A 136 -24.90 8.96 3.84
N ARG A 137 -23.64 8.49 3.93
CA ARG A 137 -22.55 9.23 4.54
C ARG A 137 -21.57 9.69 3.47
N THR A 138 -21.06 10.89 3.58
CA THR A 138 -20.11 11.43 2.61
C THR A 138 -18.72 11.56 3.20
N PHE A 139 -17.69 11.57 2.37
CA PHE A 139 -16.31 11.73 2.81
C PHE A 139 -16.09 12.97 3.71
N THR A 140 -16.88 14.03 3.52
CA THR A 140 -16.82 15.26 4.34
C THR A 140 -17.38 15.08 5.75
N GLU A 141 -18.18 14.05 6.01
CA GLU A 141 -18.80 13.76 7.30
C GLU A 141 -17.92 12.86 8.19
N TRP A 142 -16.80 12.38 7.65
CA TRP A 142 -15.83 11.56 8.37
C TRP A 142 -14.89 12.40 9.25
N ASN A 143 -15.43 13.28 10.06
CA ASN A 143 -14.69 14.00 11.12
C ASN A 143 -14.47 13.15 12.37
N GLU A 144 -14.68 11.85 12.24
CA GLU A 144 -14.55 10.90 13.34
C GLU A 144 -13.06 10.71 13.67
N ASN A 145 -12.58 11.41 14.66
CA ASN A 145 -11.23 11.21 15.21
C ASN A 145 -11.18 10.04 16.21
N LYS A 146 -12.28 9.30 16.34
CA LYS A 146 -12.47 8.20 17.27
C LYS A 146 -12.37 6.86 16.52
N ALA A 147 -11.61 5.91 17.09
CA ALA A 147 -11.55 4.56 16.55
C ALA A 147 -12.88 3.81 16.72
N GLY A 148 -13.23 2.99 15.71
CA GLY A 148 -14.45 2.19 15.70
C GLY A 148 -15.40 2.49 14.56
N PHE A 149 -15.15 3.52 13.77
CA PHE A 149 -15.87 3.78 12.52
C PHE A 149 -15.05 3.21 11.35
N VAL A 150 -15.58 2.18 10.70
CA VAL A 150 -14.89 1.43 9.64
C VAL A 150 -15.56 1.58 8.30
N GLU A 151 -14.76 1.68 7.26
CA GLU A 151 -15.18 1.44 5.88
C GLU A 151 -14.94 -0.03 5.54
N ILE A 152 -15.91 -0.65 4.84
CA ILE A 152 -15.83 -2.05 4.41
C ILE A 152 -15.99 -2.17 2.90
N ASP A 153 -15.26 -3.09 2.28
CA ASP A 153 -15.34 -3.38 0.85
C ASP A 153 -14.93 -4.83 0.54
N MET A 154 -15.29 -5.30 -0.65
CA MET A 154 -14.98 -6.66 -1.12
C MET A 154 -14.00 -6.65 -2.28
N VAL A 155 -12.96 -7.46 -2.18
CA VAL A 155 -11.96 -7.66 -3.23
C VAL A 155 -12.13 -9.04 -3.87
N GLY A 156 -12.68 -9.09 -5.08
CA GLY A 156 -12.91 -10.34 -5.82
C GLY A 156 -11.62 -10.95 -6.38
N HIS A 157 -11.47 -12.26 -6.27
CA HIS A 157 -10.34 -13.02 -6.81
C HIS A 157 -10.76 -13.86 -8.01
N ASP A 158 -11.27 -13.20 -9.04
CA ASP A 158 -11.81 -13.81 -10.26
C ASP A 158 -10.75 -14.20 -11.31
N GLY A 159 -9.55 -13.62 -11.22
CA GLY A 159 -8.50 -13.86 -12.20
C GLY A 159 -8.77 -13.31 -13.60
N GLY A 160 -9.77 -12.42 -13.72
CA GLY A 160 -10.23 -11.84 -15.00
C GLY A 160 -11.38 -12.62 -15.65
N ASP A 161 -11.87 -13.67 -15.00
CA ASP A 161 -13.07 -14.44 -15.40
C ASP A 161 -14.05 -14.46 -14.23
N SER A 162 -15.17 -13.74 -14.36
CA SER A 162 -16.21 -13.60 -13.34
C SER A 162 -17.22 -14.76 -13.32
N SER A 163 -17.04 -15.78 -14.15
CA SER A 163 -17.92 -16.97 -14.17
C SER A 163 -17.73 -17.87 -12.95
N GLY A 164 -18.81 -18.44 -12.44
CA GLY A 164 -18.80 -19.36 -11.30
C GLY A 164 -18.36 -18.71 -9.98
N ASP A 165 -18.19 -19.52 -8.95
CA ASP A 165 -17.78 -19.09 -7.63
C ASP A 165 -16.25 -18.87 -7.56
N TYR A 166 -15.84 -17.85 -6.82
CA TYR A 166 -14.45 -17.56 -6.51
C TYR A 166 -14.36 -16.81 -5.18
N CYS A 167 -13.23 -16.97 -4.51
CA CYS A 167 -12.99 -16.32 -3.22
C CYS A 167 -13.07 -14.80 -3.33
N GLN A 168 -13.57 -14.20 -2.27
CA GLN A 168 -13.60 -12.77 -2.05
C GLN A 168 -12.80 -12.46 -0.79
N THR A 169 -12.29 -11.25 -0.66
CA THR A 169 -11.70 -10.77 0.59
C THR A 169 -12.53 -9.61 1.11
N LEU A 170 -13.06 -9.73 2.32
CA LEU A 170 -13.63 -8.61 3.05
C LEU A 170 -12.47 -7.80 3.62
N ASP A 171 -12.39 -6.53 3.25
CA ASP A 171 -11.47 -5.53 3.81
C ASP A 171 -12.26 -4.61 4.75
N VAL A 172 -11.77 -4.45 5.97
CA VAL A 172 -12.37 -3.60 7.01
C VAL A 172 -11.29 -2.65 7.50
N THR A 173 -11.47 -1.36 7.23
CA THR A 173 -10.47 -0.33 7.57
C THR A 173 -11.07 0.74 8.47
N ASP A 174 -10.49 0.92 9.65
CA ASP A 174 -10.85 2.00 10.58
C ASP A 174 -10.38 3.37 10.06
N VAL A 175 -11.28 4.32 10.01
CA VAL A 175 -11.03 5.65 9.44
C VAL A 175 -10.06 6.47 10.28
N ALA A 176 -10.20 6.41 11.61
CA ALA A 176 -9.38 7.20 12.52
C ALA A 176 -7.94 6.70 12.57
N SER A 177 -7.74 5.43 12.87
CA SER A 177 -6.42 4.83 13.05
C SER A 177 -5.80 4.26 11.77
N THR A 178 -6.60 4.02 10.73
CA THR A 178 -6.23 3.21 9.55
C THR A 178 -5.93 1.75 9.86
N TRP A 179 -6.36 1.23 11.01
CA TRP A 179 -6.28 -0.18 11.35
C TRP A 179 -7.07 -1.00 10.35
N THR A 180 -6.45 -2.04 9.80
CA THR A 180 -7.03 -2.82 8.71
C THR A 180 -7.06 -4.29 9.09
N GLU A 181 -8.23 -4.90 8.95
CA GLU A 181 -8.43 -6.34 9.07
C GLU A 181 -8.96 -6.88 7.74
N THR A 182 -8.49 -8.06 7.37
CA THR A 182 -8.92 -8.73 6.15
C THR A 182 -9.29 -10.17 6.43
N GLU A 183 -10.32 -10.68 5.75
CA GLU A 183 -10.73 -12.08 5.82
C GLU A 183 -11.24 -12.55 4.46
N ALA A 184 -10.73 -13.67 3.97
CA ALA A 184 -11.21 -14.28 2.74
C ALA A 184 -12.42 -15.17 3.01
N VAL A 185 -13.41 -15.10 2.10
CA VAL A 185 -14.63 -15.90 2.08
C VAL A 185 -14.74 -16.65 0.76
N ILE A 186 -15.53 -17.75 0.74
CA ILE A 186 -15.63 -18.64 -0.44
C ILE A 186 -16.25 -17.94 -1.65
N ASN A 187 -17.23 -17.07 -1.42
CA ASN A 187 -17.89 -16.23 -2.41
C ASN A 187 -18.52 -15.00 -1.73
N LYS A 188 -19.21 -14.14 -2.47
CA LYS A 188 -19.84 -12.92 -1.96
C LYS A 188 -21.25 -13.12 -1.38
N ALA A 189 -21.65 -14.35 -1.04
CA ALA A 189 -22.95 -14.57 -0.42
C ALA A 189 -22.99 -13.93 0.97
N GLN A 190 -24.12 -13.28 1.28
CA GLN A 190 -24.32 -12.47 2.48
C GLN A 190 -23.95 -13.20 3.77
N VAL A 191 -24.23 -14.50 3.86
CA VAL A 191 -23.94 -15.32 5.04
C VAL A 191 -22.43 -15.36 5.32
N TRP A 192 -21.60 -15.58 4.30
CA TRP A 192 -20.16 -15.66 4.45
C TRP A 192 -19.52 -14.30 4.77
N VAL A 193 -20.01 -13.23 4.13
CA VAL A 193 -19.56 -11.87 4.38
C VAL A 193 -19.92 -11.44 5.81
N PHE A 194 -21.12 -11.79 6.27
CA PHE A 194 -21.58 -11.50 7.62
C PHE A 194 -20.79 -12.28 8.69
N ASP A 195 -20.49 -13.55 8.48
CA ASP A 195 -19.67 -14.34 9.39
C ASP A 195 -18.22 -13.83 9.46
N ALA A 196 -17.65 -13.44 8.30
CA ALA A 196 -16.34 -12.80 8.26
C ALA A 196 -16.33 -11.47 9.04
N LEU A 197 -17.37 -10.64 8.92
CA LEU A 197 -17.47 -9.39 9.67
C LEU A 197 -17.54 -9.63 11.17
N LYS A 198 -18.30 -10.63 11.63
CA LYS A 198 -18.34 -11.03 13.04
C LYS A 198 -16.98 -11.51 13.54
N SER A 199 -16.30 -12.33 12.75
CA SER A 199 -14.93 -12.79 13.02
C SER A 199 -13.95 -11.62 13.14
N ILE A 200 -13.97 -10.71 12.17
CA ILE A 200 -13.14 -9.49 12.20
C ILE A 200 -13.42 -8.65 13.44
N ARG A 201 -14.70 -8.46 13.80
CA ARG A 201 -15.09 -7.68 14.99
C ARG A 201 -14.41 -8.18 16.27
N THR A 202 -14.21 -9.49 16.42
CA THR A 202 -13.54 -10.06 17.60
C THR A 202 -12.05 -9.74 17.65
N ARG A 203 -11.43 -9.44 16.51
CA ARG A 203 -10.00 -9.10 16.40
C ARG A 203 -9.71 -7.61 16.48
N LEU A 204 -10.73 -6.75 16.29
CA LEU A 204 -10.55 -5.31 16.40
C LEU A 204 -10.08 -4.93 17.82
N PRO A 205 -9.09 -4.05 17.97
CA PRO A 205 -8.60 -3.62 19.26
C PRO A 205 -9.50 -2.57 19.95
N PHE A 206 -10.59 -2.18 19.31
CA PHE A 206 -11.56 -1.19 19.75
C PHE A 206 -12.99 -1.65 19.47
N PRO A 207 -14.02 -1.08 20.13
CA PRO A 207 -15.41 -1.35 19.83
C PRO A 207 -15.78 -0.92 18.41
N LEU A 208 -16.54 -1.73 17.68
CA LEU A 208 -17.11 -1.37 16.39
C LEU A 208 -18.32 -0.44 16.62
N LEU A 209 -18.20 0.83 16.24
CA LEU A 209 -19.18 1.89 16.46
C LEU A 209 -20.00 2.22 15.22
N GLY A 210 -19.39 2.09 14.04
CA GLY A 210 -20.05 2.38 12.78
C GLY A 210 -19.42 1.64 11.62
N ILE A 211 -20.24 1.33 10.63
CA ILE A 211 -19.85 0.68 9.37
C ILE A 211 -20.33 1.56 8.23
N ASP A 212 -19.43 1.87 7.29
CA ASP A 212 -19.76 2.43 5.99
C ASP A 212 -19.39 1.44 4.90
N SER A 213 -20.29 1.19 3.96
CA SER A 213 -20.08 0.28 2.85
C SER A 213 -20.34 0.96 1.51
N ASP A 214 -19.90 0.32 0.44
CA ASP A 214 -20.39 0.65 -0.88
C ASP A 214 -21.88 0.22 -1.02
N ASN A 215 -22.43 0.40 -2.25
CA ASN A 215 -23.81 0.00 -2.55
C ASN A 215 -23.93 -1.47 -3.01
N GLY A 216 -22.98 -2.34 -2.69
CA GLY A 216 -23.00 -3.75 -3.03
C GLY A 216 -24.15 -4.50 -2.36
N SER A 217 -24.77 -5.46 -3.06
CA SER A 217 -25.88 -6.26 -2.51
C SER A 217 -25.42 -7.17 -1.37
N GLU A 218 -24.16 -7.49 -1.30
CA GLU A 218 -23.50 -8.23 -0.22
C GLU A 218 -23.58 -7.51 1.12
N PHE A 219 -23.59 -6.15 1.12
CA PHE A 219 -23.70 -5.30 2.30
C PHE A 219 -25.09 -4.72 2.48
N ILE A 220 -25.77 -4.34 1.37
CA ILE A 220 -27.09 -3.73 1.40
C ILE A 220 -28.15 -4.83 1.53
N ASN A 221 -28.26 -5.40 2.74
CA ASN A 221 -29.18 -6.48 3.04
C ASN A 221 -29.76 -6.38 4.46
N ASN A 222 -30.88 -7.08 4.70
CA ASN A 222 -31.58 -7.06 5.98
C ASN A 222 -30.78 -7.68 7.13
N HIS A 223 -29.91 -8.66 6.86
CA HIS A 223 -29.12 -9.31 7.92
C HIS A 223 -28.15 -8.33 8.54
N LEU A 224 -27.35 -7.62 7.72
CA LEU A 224 -26.40 -6.63 8.22
C LEU A 224 -27.11 -5.44 8.86
N LEU A 225 -28.20 -4.96 8.24
CA LEU A 225 -28.96 -3.84 8.80
C LEU A 225 -29.55 -4.18 10.18
N ASN A 226 -30.16 -5.34 10.34
CA ASN A 226 -30.76 -5.78 11.61
C ASN A 226 -29.67 -6.02 12.67
N TYR A 227 -28.55 -6.61 12.27
CA TYR A 227 -27.39 -6.78 13.17
C TYR A 227 -26.87 -5.43 13.67
N CYS A 228 -26.66 -4.47 12.80
CA CYS A 228 -26.20 -3.15 13.18
C CYS A 228 -27.19 -2.45 14.13
N LYS A 229 -28.50 -2.57 13.88
CA LYS A 229 -29.55 -2.05 14.79
C LYS A 229 -29.51 -2.72 16.16
N HIS A 230 -29.41 -4.06 16.20
CA HIS A 230 -29.36 -4.82 17.46
C HIS A 230 -28.11 -4.49 18.29
N GLU A 231 -26.97 -4.39 17.63
CA GLU A 231 -25.68 -4.13 18.26
C GLU A 231 -25.39 -2.62 18.46
N GLN A 232 -26.35 -1.75 18.12
CA GLN A 232 -26.21 -0.29 18.19
C GLN A 232 -25.01 0.26 17.38
N ILE A 233 -24.73 -0.38 16.22
CA ILE A 233 -23.70 0.04 15.29
C ILE A 233 -24.34 0.97 14.25
N THR A 234 -23.79 2.15 14.05
CA THR A 234 -24.21 3.07 12.99
C THR A 234 -23.92 2.44 11.63
N PHE A 235 -24.94 2.25 10.79
CA PHE A 235 -24.75 1.71 9.45
C PHE A 235 -25.04 2.78 8.40
N THR A 236 -24.06 3.08 7.56
CA THR A 236 -24.13 4.07 6.48
C THR A 236 -23.66 3.48 5.17
N ARG A 237 -23.92 4.17 4.08
CA ARG A 237 -23.45 3.80 2.75
C ARG A 237 -22.93 5.00 1.98
N GLY A 238 -21.97 4.77 1.11
CA GLY A 238 -21.47 5.77 0.17
C GLY A 238 -22.50 6.16 -0.90
N ARG A 239 -22.32 7.32 -1.50
CA ARG A 239 -23.15 7.79 -2.65
C ARG A 239 -22.81 6.96 -3.88
N ALA A 240 -23.85 6.57 -4.62
CA ALA A 240 -23.66 5.87 -5.88
C ALA A 240 -22.79 6.68 -6.88
N GLY A 241 -21.72 6.08 -7.37
CA GLY A 241 -20.82 6.68 -8.36
C GLY A 241 -19.86 7.76 -7.84
N LYS A 242 -19.78 7.99 -6.53
CA LYS A 242 -18.83 8.92 -5.92
C LYS A 242 -17.61 8.18 -5.37
N LYS A 243 -16.53 8.14 -6.14
CA LYS A 243 -15.26 7.46 -5.79
C LYS A 243 -14.53 7.99 -4.54
N ASN A 244 -14.97 9.09 -3.96
CA ASN A 244 -14.34 9.63 -2.75
C ASN A 244 -14.99 9.10 -1.46
N ASP A 245 -16.18 8.53 -1.55
CA ASP A 245 -16.86 7.88 -0.43
C ASP A 245 -16.30 6.46 -0.36
N GLY A 246 -15.68 6.04 0.72
CA GLY A 246 -14.97 4.74 0.83
C GLY A 246 -13.48 4.80 0.46
N CYS A 247 -12.87 5.97 0.43
CA CYS A 247 -11.49 6.14 -0.03
C CYS A 247 -10.44 5.49 0.89
N PHE A 248 -10.76 5.24 2.17
CA PHE A 248 -9.82 4.62 3.11
C PHE A 248 -9.67 3.13 2.82
N VAL A 249 -10.79 2.43 2.64
CA VAL A 249 -10.77 0.99 2.31
C VAL A 249 -10.32 0.75 0.87
N GLU A 250 -10.71 1.57 -0.10
CA GLU A 250 -10.25 1.43 -1.51
C GLU A 250 -8.72 1.48 -1.62
N GLN A 251 -8.05 2.34 -0.84
CA GLN A 251 -6.59 2.37 -0.79
C GLN A 251 -6.00 1.07 -0.24
N LYS A 252 -6.68 0.43 0.72
CA LYS A 252 -6.24 -0.82 1.32
C LYS A 252 -6.47 -2.01 0.41
N ASN A 253 -7.54 -2.02 -0.35
CA ASN A 253 -7.79 -3.03 -1.39
C ASN A 253 -6.57 -3.22 -2.30
N TYR A 254 -5.92 -2.13 -2.69
CA TYR A 254 -4.68 -2.22 -3.47
C TYR A 254 -3.45 -2.46 -2.60
N SER A 255 -3.23 -1.63 -1.58
CA SER A 255 -1.97 -1.58 -0.84
C SER A 255 -1.79 -2.75 0.13
N VAL A 256 -2.86 -3.39 0.57
CA VAL A 256 -2.84 -4.57 1.44
C VAL A 256 -3.19 -5.82 0.64
N VAL A 257 -4.42 -5.90 0.09
CA VAL A 257 -4.92 -7.14 -0.54
C VAL A 257 -4.21 -7.41 -1.86
N ARG A 258 -4.33 -6.51 -2.86
CA ARG A 258 -3.79 -6.77 -4.21
C ARG A 258 -2.26 -6.92 -4.25
N ARG A 259 -1.56 -6.16 -3.44
CA ARG A 259 -0.10 -6.31 -3.32
C ARG A 259 0.30 -7.64 -2.70
N ALA A 260 -0.51 -8.20 -1.80
CA ALA A 260 -0.21 -9.46 -1.16
C ALA A 260 -0.57 -10.67 -2.02
N VAL A 261 -1.73 -10.67 -2.68
CA VAL A 261 -2.26 -11.87 -3.36
C VAL A 261 -2.41 -11.71 -4.88
N GLY A 262 -2.19 -10.51 -5.43
CA GLY A 262 -2.27 -10.24 -6.86
C GLY A 262 -3.69 -10.30 -7.43
N TYR A 263 -3.76 -10.67 -8.72
CA TYR A 263 -5.00 -10.71 -9.51
C TYR A 263 -5.32 -12.12 -10.02
N ALA A 264 -4.77 -13.15 -9.40
CA ALA A 264 -5.05 -14.52 -9.79
C ALA A 264 -6.44 -14.97 -9.33
N ARG A 265 -6.96 -16.02 -9.96
CA ARG A 265 -8.20 -16.65 -9.53
C ARG A 265 -7.93 -17.60 -8.37
N TYR A 266 -8.74 -17.46 -7.32
CA TYR A 266 -8.78 -18.35 -6.17
C TYR A 266 -10.21 -18.83 -5.97
N ASP A 267 -10.46 -20.15 -6.03
CA ASP A 267 -11.81 -20.72 -6.01
C ASP A 267 -11.86 -22.09 -5.34
N SER A 268 -10.86 -22.45 -4.56
CA SER A 268 -10.84 -23.70 -3.81
C SER A 268 -10.74 -23.46 -2.31
N LEU A 269 -11.25 -24.41 -1.50
CA LEU A 269 -11.13 -24.36 -0.04
C LEU A 269 -9.66 -24.34 0.44
N ALA A 270 -8.77 -25.02 -0.29
CA ALA A 270 -7.33 -24.99 0.01
C ALA A 270 -6.74 -23.57 -0.18
N GLN A 271 -7.14 -22.87 -1.25
CA GLN A 271 -6.74 -21.50 -1.49
C GLN A 271 -7.36 -20.53 -0.48
N LEU A 272 -8.62 -20.72 -0.11
CA LEU A 272 -9.29 -19.96 0.95
C LEU A 272 -8.52 -20.04 2.28
N ARG A 273 -8.12 -21.25 2.68
CA ARG A 273 -7.31 -21.44 3.90
C ARG A 273 -5.96 -20.76 3.81
N LEU A 274 -5.29 -20.83 2.66
CA LEU A 274 -4.01 -20.14 2.44
C LEU A 274 -4.14 -18.62 2.46
N LEU A 275 -5.22 -18.07 1.88
CA LEU A 275 -5.54 -16.64 1.94
C LEU A 275 -5.71 -16.19 3.39
N ASN A 276 -6.50 -16.90 4.19
CA ASN A 276 -6.73 -16.52 5.59
C ASN A 276 -5.46 -16.67 6.43
N ALA A 277 -4.67 -17.73 6.25
CA ALA A 277 -3.37 -17.87 6.92
C ALA A 277 -2.41 -16.71 6.56
N LEU A 278 -2.41 -16.26 5.31
CA LEU A 278 -1.64 -15.10 4.87
C LEU A 278 -2.15 -13.81 5.51
N TYR A 279 -3.46 -13.62 5.59
CA TYR A 279 -4.07 -12.42 6.18
C TYR A 279 -3.83 -12.31 7.68
N GLU A 280 -3.74 -13.41 8.41
CA GLU A 280 -3.34 -13.40 9.82
C GLU A 280 -1.94 -12.81 10.02
N ARG A 281 -0.98 -13.11 9.14
CA ARG A 281 0.37 -12.53 9.19
C ARG A 281 0.38 -11.10 8.68
N LEU A 282 -0.37 -10.86 7.62
CA LEU A 282 -0.44 -9.56 6.95
C LEU A 282 -1.07 -8.50 7.86
N ARG A 283 -2.10 -8.84 8.68
CA ARG A 283 -2.69 -7.90 9.65
C ARG A 283 -1.67 -7.38 10.67
N LEU A 284 -0.84 -8.28 11.21
CA LEU A 284 0.23 -7.89 12.15
C LEU A 284 1.26 -7.00 11.46
N TYR A 285 1.70 -7.42 10.29
CA TYR A 285 2.67 -6.67 9.52
C TYR A 285 2.15 -5.28 9.10
N THR A 286 0.91 -5.21 8.63
CA THR A 286 0.29 -3.95 8.17
C THR A 286 0.05 -3.00 9.33
N ASN A 287 -0.56 -3.49 10.41
CA ASN A 287 -1.00 -2.61 11.49
C ASN A 287 0.15 -2.14 12.40
N TYR A 288 1.19 -2.96 12.57
CA TYR A 288 2.29 -2.62 13.45
C TYR A 288 3.50 -2.01 12.74
N PHE A 289 3.74 -2.33 11.44
CA PHE A 289 4.97 -1.93 10.76
C PHE A 289 4.79 -1.13 9.48
N GLN A 290 3.56 -0.92 8.99
CA GLN A 290 3.33 -0.16 7.76
C GLN A 290 2.81 1.25 8.04
N PRO A 291 3.67 2.30 8.07
CA PRO A 291 3.20 3.67 8.28
C PRO A 291 2.28 4.14 7.15
N VAL A 292 1.24 4.87 7.51
CA VAL A 292 0.26 5.46 6.61
C VAL A 292 0.24 6.98 6.80
N MET A 293 0.08 7.73 5.71
CA MET A 293 -0.12 9.17 5.72
C MET A 293 -1.59 9.47 5.43
N LYS A 294 -2.27 10.18 6.33
CA LYS A 294 -3.65 10.64 6.13
C LYS A 294 -3.66 12.02 5.45
N LEU A 295 -4.64 12.24 4.59
CA LEU A 295 -4.87 13.54 3.97
C LEU A 295 -5.45 14.50 5.02
N VAL A 296 -4.73 15.59 5.33
CA VAL A 296 -5.14 16.62 6.29
C VAL A 296 -5.86 17.77 5.60
N SER A 297 -5.34 18.24 4.46
CA SER A 297 -5.98 19.31 3.70
C SER A 297 -5.81 19.12 2.19
N ARG A 298 -6.80 19.61 1.46
CA ARG A 298 -6.84 19.62 0.01
C ARG A 298 -7.29 21.00 -0.47
N GLU A 299 -6.37 21.76 -1.04
CA GLU A 299 -6.62 23.08 -1.60
C GLU A 299 -6.60 23.01 -3.12
N ARG A 300 -7.60 23.59 -3.77
CA ARG A 300 -7.65 23.68 -5.21
C ARG A 300 -7.42 25.14 -5.63
N ASN A 301 -6.41 25.37 -6.45
CA ASN A 301 -6.12 26.66 -7.03
C ASN A 301 -6.11 26.51 -8.56
N GLY A 302 -7.23 26.83 -9.20
CA GLY A 302 -7.46 26.59 -10.61
C GLY A 302 -7.37 25.09 -10.97
N ALA A 303 -6.49 24.75 -11.90
CA ALA A 303 -6.23 23.37 -12.32
C ALA A 303 -5.32 22.59 -11.34
N LYS A 304 -4.60 23.27 -10.44
CA LYS A 304 -3.67 22.64 -9.50
C LYS A 304 -4.36 22.27 -8.19
N VAL A 305 -4.11 21.04 -7.72
CA VAL A 305 -4.59 20.56 -6.41
C VAL A 305 -3.37 20.33 -5.52
N LYS A 306 -3.31 21.07 -4.41
CA LYS A 306 -2.30 20.88 -3.35
C LYS A 306 -2.89 20.01 -2.26
N LYS A 307 -2.24 18.87 -1.98
CA LYS A 307 -2.62 17.95 -0.91
C LYS A 307 -1.58 18.01 0.20
N LYS A 308 -2.01 18.20 1.44
CA LYS A 308 -1.16 18.11 2.63
C LYS A 308 -1.53 16.85 3.38
N HIS A 309 -0.54 16.05 3.73
CA HIS A 309 -0.69 14.85 4.52
C HIS A 309 -0.04 15.06 5.88
N ASP A 310 -0.48 14.28 6.87
CA ASP A 310 0.14 14.21 8.17
C ASP A 310 1.49 13.45 8.15
N GLU A 311 2.15 13.39 9.30
CA GLU A 311 3.36 12.57 9.47
C GLU A 311 3.01 11.08 9.36
N PRO A 312 3.87 10.29 8.68
CA PRO A 312 3.62 8.86 8.54
C PRO A 312 3.65 8.18 9.91
N ARG A 313 2.56 7.47 10.26
CA ARG A 313 2.42 6.68 11.48
C ARG A 313 1.79 5.34 11.16
N THR A 314 2.18 4.31 11.90
CA THR A 314 1.50 3.02 11.79
C THR A 314 0.10 3.09 12.44
N PRO A 315 -0.86 2.23 12.04
CA PRO A 315 -2.14 2.12 12.75
C PRO A 315 -1.97 1.90 14.26
N TYR A 316 -1.01 1.08 14.66
CA TYR A 316 -0.65 0.88 16.07
C TYR A 316 -0.23 2.18 16.76
N GLN A 317 0.68 2.96 16.18
CA GLN A 317 1.13 4.24 16.75
C GLN A 317 -0.05 5.21 16.90
N ARG A 318 -0.94 5.28 15.88
CA ARG A 318 -2.14 6.11 15.96
C ARG A 318 -3.06 5.71 17.12
N LEU A 319 -3.33 4.41 17.31
CA LEU A 319 -4.13 3.92 18.44
C LEU A 319 -3.49 4.23 19.79
N MET A 320 -2.16 4.15 19.89
CA MET A 320 -1.44 4.49 21.12
C MET A 320 -1.56 5.97 21.50
N GLU A 321 -1.73 6.87 20.52
CA GLU A 321 -1.90 8.31 20.73
C GLU A 321 -3.36 8.71 21.03
N MET A 322 -4.35 7.90 20.63
CA MET A 322 -5.77 8.22 20.82
C MET A 322 -6.17 8.21 22.29
N PRO A 323 -6.84 9.27 22.79
CA PRO A 323 -7.26 9.35 24.19
C PRO A 323 -8.41 8.41 24.54
N ASP A 324 -9.26 8.08 23.56
CA ASP A 324 -10.44 7.21 23.72
C ASP A 324 -10.10 5.71 23.76
N ILE A 325 -8.86 5.31 23.45
CA ILE A 325 -8.40 3.93 23.61
C ILE A 325 -7.98 3.69 25.06
N SER A 326 -8.63 2.71 25.69
CA SER A 326 -8.39 2.41 27.11
C SER A 326 -6.95 1.98 27.39
N PRO A 327 -6.41 2.29 28.59
CA PRO A 327 -5.06 1.87 28.98
C PRO A 327 -4.87 0.34 28.91
N LYS A 328 -5.93 -0.43 29.19
CA LYS A 328 -5.92 -1.90 29.09
C LYS A 328 -5.66 -2.37 27.65
N ILE A 329 -6.31 -1.75 26.66
CA ILE A 329 -6.11 -2.05 25.24
C ILE A 329 -4.70 -1.64 24.82
N LYS A 330 -4.25 -0.45 25.17
CA LYS A 330 -2.88 0.02 24.88
C LYS A 330 -1.82 -0.92 25.45
N LYS A 331 -2.00 -1.39 26.69
CA LYS A 331 -1.09 -2.37 27.32
C LYS A 331 -1.04 -3.68 26.53
N ARG A 332 -2.19 -4.22 26.08
CA ARG A 332 -2.28 -5.42 25.26
C ARG A 332 -1.56 -5.24 23.92
N LEU A 333 -1.85 -4.15 23.20
CA LEU A 333 -1.21 -3.85 21.93
C LEU A 333 0.31 -3.71 22.05
N LYS A 334 0.77 -3.05 23.12
CA LYS A 334 2.21 -2.91 23.41
C LYS A 334 2.86 -4.27 23.71
N ALA A 335 2.19 -5.12 24.49
CA ALA A 335 2.69 -6.48 24.77
C ALA A 335 2.79 -7.31 23.49
N GLU A 336 1.82 -7.24 22.57
CA GLU A 336 1.88 -7.89 21.27
C GLU A 336 3.03 -7.31 20.42
N TYR A 337 3.14 -5.98 20.31
CA TYR A 337 4.18 -5.32 19.50
C TYR A 337 5.60 -5.75 19.85
N VAL A 338 5.94 -5.87 21.13
CA VAL A 338 7.30 -6.22 21.56
C VAL A 338 7.70 -7.64 21.23
N THR A 339 6.75 -8.52 20.90
CA THR A 339 7.01 -9.91 20.45
C THR A 339 7.16 -10.03 18.93
N LEU A 340 6.80 -8.99 18.18
CA LEU A 340 6.78 -9.05 16.72
C LEU A 340 8.16 -8.76 16.11
N ASN A 341 8.50 -9.56 15.10
CA ASN A 341 9.67 -9.37 14.25
C ASN A 341 9.22 -9.12 12.80
N PRO A 342 9.40 -7.91 12.23
CA PRO A 342 8.96 -7.60 10.87
C PRO A 342 9.67 -8.44 9.80
N ALA A 343 10.91 -8.86 10.01
CA ALA A 343 11.63 -9.71 9.07
C ALA A 343 11.04 -11.13 9.04
N GLN A 344 10.72 -11.69 10.20
CA GLN A 344 10.06 -12.99 10.30
C GLN A 344 8.67 -12.94 9.65
N LEU A 345 7.84 -11.94 10.00
CA LEU A 345 6.52 -11.76 9.37
C LEU A 345 6.63 -11.67 7.85
N LYS A 346 7.62 -10.93 7.34
CA LYS A 346 7.84 -10.82 5.90
C LYS A 346 8.23 -12.16 5.25
N ARG A 347 9.05 -12.97 5.90
CA ARG A 347 9.39 -14.33 5.44
C ARG A 347 8.14 -15.23 5.39
N GLU A 348 7.35 -15.26 6.47
CA GLU A 348 6.12 -16.07 6.56
C GLU A 348 5.10 -15.64 5.48
N ILE A 349 4.89 -14.33 5.30
CA ILE A 349 4.04 -13.79 4.23
C ILE A 349 4.56 -14.25 2.86
N THR A 350 5.85 -14.13 2.59
CA THR A 350 6.46 -14.50 1.30
C THR A 350 6.32 -16.01 1.04
N GLU A 351 6.48 -16.84 2.07
CA GLU A 351 6.29 -18.30 1.96
C GLU A 351 4.83 -18.65 1.62
N LEU A 352 3.86 -18.03 2.32
CA LEU A 352 2.44 -18.24 2.07
C LEU A 352 2.04 -17.75 0.67
N GLN A 353 2.58 -16.62 0.21
CA GLN A 353 2.42 -16.13 -1.16
C GLN A 353 2.96 -17.15 -2.18
N ALA A 354 4.14 -17.72 -1.95
CA ALA A 354 4.72 -18.73 -2.82
C ALA A 354 3.86 -20.01 -2.86
N LYS A 355 3.34 -20.47 -1.71
CA LYS A 355 2.40 -21.60 -1.64
C LYS A 355 1.13 -21.32 -2.44
N LEU A 356 0.55 -20.13 -2.27
CA LEU A 356 -0.67 -19.71 -2.98
C LEU A 356 -0.45 -19.66 -4.50
N LEU A 357 0.65 -19.07 -4.97
CA LEU A 357 1.02 -19.02 -6.40
C LEU A 357 1.24 -20.40 -7.02
N LYS A 358 1.81 -21.35 -6.26
CA LYS A 358 1.95 -22.75 -6.72
C LYS A 358 0.60 -23.40 -7.02
N THR A 359 -0.46 -23.10 -6.26
CA THR A 359 -1.81 -23.63 -6.53
C THR A 359 -2.35 -23.11 -7.87
N VAL A 360 -2.13 -21.83 -8.18
CA VAL A 360 -2.54 -21.22 -9.46
C VAL A 360 -1.80 -21.85 -10.64
N ALA A 361 -0.48 -22.04 -10.51
CA ALA A 361 0.33 -22.65 -11.56
C ALA A 361 -0.08 -24.09 -11.85
N ARG A 362 -0.40 -24.91 -10.83
CA ARG A 362 -0.91 -26.28 -10.96
C ARG A 362 -2.24 -26.31 -11.73
N ARG A 363 -3.18 -25.43 -11.40
CA ARG A 363 -4.47 -25.32 -12.08
C ARG A 363 -4.29 -25.01 -13.57
N ARG A 364 -3.46 -24.00 -13.92
CA ARG A 364 -3.20 -23.64 -15.32
C ARG A 364 -2.62 -24.82 -16.10
N ARG A 365 -1.72 -25.59 -15.52
CA ARG A 365 -1.16 -26.80 -16.16
C ARG A 365 -2.23 -27.87 -16.38
N ALA A 366 -3.10 -28.11 -15.40
CA ALA A 366 -4.19 -29.06 -15.54
C ALA A 366 -5.19 -28.66 -16.64
N GLN A 367 -5.57 -27.38 -16.71
CA GLN A 367 -6.44 -26.84 -17.76
C GLN A 367 -5.85 -27.02 -19.15
N ILE A 368 -4.57 -26.67 -19.35
CA ILE A 368 -3.86 -26.84 -20.62
C ILE A 368 -3.84 -28.32 -21.02
N SER A 369 -3.54 -29.24 -20.10
CA SER A 369 -3.52 -30.69 -20.37
C SER A 369 -4.89 -31.22 -20.79
N THR A 370 -5.97 -30.71 -20.20
CA THR A 370 -7.36 -31.09 -20.55
C THR A 370 -7.72 -30.58 -21.94
N THR A 371 -7.37 -29.33 -22.27
CA THR A 371 -7.63 -28.72 -23.58
C THR A 371 -6.89 -29.47 -24.71
N ILE A 372 -5.61 -29.86 -24.47
CA ILE A 372 -4.83 -30.64 -25.44
C ILE A 372 -5.44 -32.03 -25.69
N ARG A 373 -5.97 -32.69 -24.64
CA ARG A 373 -6.61 -33.99 -24.77
C ARG A 373 -7.99 -33.96 -25.46
N GLN A 374 -8.65 -32.79 -25.47
CA GLN A 374 -9.96 -32.60 -26.11
C GLN A 374 -9.92 -32.10 -27.54
N GLN A 375 -8.73 -31.81 -28.11
CA GLN A 375 -8.59 -31.56 -29.54
C GLN A 375 -8.58 -32.91 -30.26
N PRO A 376 -9.60 -33.25 -31.09
CA PRO A 376 -9.57 -34.46 -31.88
C PRO A 376 -8.39 -34.32 -32.86
N GLY A 377 -7.56 -35.34 -32.92
CA GLY A 377 -6.49 -35.42 -33.92
C GLY A 377 -7.06 -35.19 -35.30
N HIS A 378 -6.50 -34.20 -36.02
CA HIS A 378 -6.69 -34.11 -37.44
C HIS A 378 -5.99 -35.33 -38.03
N GLU A 379 -6.79 -36.42 -38.27
CA GLU A 379 -6.35 -37.49 -39.17
C GLU A 379 -6.08 -36.89 -40.52
N ASN A 380 -4.80 -36.88 -40.90
CA ASN A 380 -4.37 -36.67 -42.27
C ASN A 380 -5.05 -37.73 -43.14
N ARG A 381 -6.15 -37.42 -43.82
CA ARG A 381 -6.59 -38.13 -45.00
C ARG A 381 -5.71 -37.69 -46.16
N ALA A 382 -4.63 -38.43 -46.36
CA ALA A 382 -3.96 -38.55 -47.66
C ALA A 382 -4.77 -39.49 -48.53
N THR A 383 -5.38 -38.98 -49.55
CA THR A 383 -5.68 -39.67 -50.82
C THR A 383 -5.45 -38.73 -51.97
#